data_9cf90bfc4927afa13fb6c125354bfbf1
#
_entry.id   9cf90bfc4927afa13fb6c125354bfbf1
#
_cell.length_a   1.000
_cell.length_b   1.000
_cell.length_c   1.000
_cell.angle_alpha   90.00
_cell.angle_beta   90.00
_cell.angle_gamma   90.00
#
_symmetry.space_group_name_H-M   'P 1'
#
loop_
_entity.id
_entity.type
_entity.pdbx_description
1 polymer ?
#
loop_
_entity_poly.entity_id
_entity_poly.type
_entity_poly.pdbx_seq_one_letter_code
_entity_poly.pdbx_strand_id
1 'polypeptide(L)'
;QLSQICHHFYQNYCPDSFKHRRNVGLVKVSDESILVLLLLQAELGITSQRHFYSICHLFPCGQLLERSRFNRRSKQLIWLVQLIRKAMSDMLPSDRVAIIDSFPLPLCQPVRNHRVTIFKGLADIGYNASKHLWFYGFKVHMLVTLSGYILNYIVTPASVHDIKVVYELLEGCKQSVILGDLGYLSSELKKDLEQQGYHLWT
;
A
#
# COMPACT_ATOMS: atom_id res chain seq x y z
N GLN A 1 4.77 -20.44 -8.28
CA GLN A 1 4.04 -19.30 -8.88
C GLN A 1 4.53 -17.96 -8.36
N LEU A 2 4.48 -17.67 -7.03
CA LEU A 2 5.00 -16.43 -6.43
C LEU A 2 6.48 -16.17 -6.76
N SER A 3 7.32 -17.20 -6.72
CA SER A 3 8.74 -17.08 -7.04
C SER A 3 8.97 -16.64 -8.49
N GLN A 4 8.21 -17.17 -9.43
CA GLN A 4 8.30 -16.79 -10.85
C GLN A 4 7.85 -15.35 -11.07
N ILE A 5 6.78 -14.91 -10.39
CA ILE A 5 6.29 -13.54 -10.42
C ILE A 5 7.36 -12.60 -9.87
N CYS A 6 7.90 -12.87 -8.67
CA CYS A 6 8.95 -12.05 -8.07
C CYS A 6 10.20 -11.96 -8.95
N HIS A 7 10.62 -13.10 -9.54
CA HIS A 7 11.76 -13.14 -10.45
C HIS A 7 11.50 -12.25 -11.67
N HIS A 8 10.36 -12.44 -12.35
CA HIS A 8 9.99 -11.64 -13.53
C HIS A 8 10.02 -10.15 -13.25
N PHE A 9 9.35 -9.69 -12.17
CA PHE A 9 9.31 -8.28 -11.83
C PHE A 9 10.65 -7.73 -11.35
N TYR A 10 11.42 -8.52 -10.60
CA TYR A 10 12.76 -8.12 -10.17
C TYR A 10 13.68 -7.91 -11.38
N GLN A 11 13.69 -8.84 -12.34
CA GLN A 11 14.56 -8.74 -13.51
C GLN A 11 14.19 -7.57 -14.43
N ASN A 12 12.91 -7.31 -14.62
CA ASN A 12 12.45 -6.30 -15.58
C ASN A 12 12.33 -4.88 -15.00
N TYR A 13 12.06 -4.73 -13.70
CA TYR A 13 11.74 -3.43 -13.10
C TYR A 13 12.72 -2.98 -12.02
N CYS A 14 13.53 -3.87 -11.44
CA CYS A 14 14.56 -3.46 -10.51
C CYS A 14 15.68 -2.73 -11.25
N PRO A 15 16.09 -1.53 -10.82
CA PRO A 15 17.21 -0.82 -11.44
C PRO A 15 18.51 -1.63 -11.42
N ASP A 16 19.25 -1.58 -12.54
CA ASP A 16 20.53 -2.32 -12.66
C ASP A 16 21.56 -1.90 -11.61
N SER A 17 21.59 -0.62 -11.26
CA SER A 17 22.45 -0.11 -10.17
C SER A 17 22.15 -0.79 -8.83
N PHE A 18 20.91 -1.20 -8.58
CA PHE A 18 20.54 -1.93 -7.38
C PHE A 18 20.80 -3.43 -7.52
N LYS A 19 20.49 -4.03 -8.67
CA LYS A 19 20.81 -5.45 -8.95
C LYS A 19 22.30 -5.76 -8.80
N HIS A 20 23.17 -4.86 -9.26
CA HIS A 20 24.62 -5.02 -9.27
C HIS A 20 25.36 -4.22 -8.19
N ARG A 21 24.65 -3.83 -7.12
CA ARG A 21 25.25 -3.10 -6.00
C ARG A 21 26.39 -3.87 -5.34
N ARG A 22 27.30 -3.14 -4.72
CA ARG A 22 28.46 -3.72 -4.01
C ARG A 22 28.03 -4.85 -3.06
N ASN A 23 28.76 -5.95 -3.08
CA ASN A 23 28.56 -7.12 -2.22
C ASN A 23 27.23 -7.90 -2.42
N VAL A 24 26.50 -7.66 -3.50
CA VAL A 24 25.27 -8.41 -3.78
C VAL A 24 25.51 -9.91 -3.94
N GLY A 25 26.66 -10.32 -4.52
CA GLY A 25 27.03 -11.74 -4.66
C GLY A 25 27.41 -12.44 -3.35
N LEU A 26 27.62 -11.70 -2.25
CA LEU A 26 27.93 -12.26 -0.93
C LEU A 26 26.68 -12.50 -0.06
N VAL A 27 25.49 -12.12 -0.53
CA VAL A 27 24.28 -12.33 0.24
C VAL A 27 23.84 -13.80 0.22
N LYS A 28 23.53 -14.36 1.38
CA LYS A 28 23.09 -15.77 1.52
C LYS A 28 21.69 -16.00 0.97
N VAL A 29 20.85 -14.99 0.95
CA VAL A 29 19.47 -15.05 0.49
C VAL A 29 19.24 -13.88 -0.47
N SER A 30 18.78 -14.15 -1.67
CA SER A 30 18.56 -13.13 -2.70
C SER A 30 17.46 -12.12 -2.33
N ASP A 31 17.43 -10.96 -2.99
CA ASP A 31 16.34 -9.99 -2.81
C ASP A 31 15.00 -10.57 -3.29
N GLU A 32 15.02 -11.35 -4.37
CA GLU A 32 13.85 -12.05 -4.88
C GLU A 32 13.24 -12.99 -3.82
N SER A 33 14.09 -13.75 -3.12
CA SER A 33 13.64 -14.62 -2.02
C SER A 33 13.01 -13.82 -0.87
N ILE A 34 13.54 -12.64 -0.56
CA ILE A 34 12.94 -11.76 0.45
C ILE A 34 11.58 -11.24 -0.02
N LEU A 35 11.43 -10.86 -1.29
CA LEU A 35 10.15 -10.45 -1.88
C LEU A 35 9.13 -11.57 -1.84
N VAL A 36 9.52 -12.80 -2.19
CA VAL A 36 8.64 -13.98 -2.09
C VAL A 36 8.14 -14.17 -0.67
N LEU A 37 9.02 -14.06 0.34
CA LEU A 37 8.61 -14.21 1.74
C LEU A 37 7.68 -13.09 2.21
N LEU A 38 7.89 -11.85 1.75
CA LEU A 38 7.00 -10.73 2.05
C LEU A 38 5.60 -10.93 1.46
N LEU A 39 5.54 -11.35 0.19
CA LEU A 39 4.26 -11.62 -0.47
C LEU A 39 3.56 -12.83 0.15
N LEU A 40 4.29 -13.89 0.47
CA LEU A 40 3.75 -15.06 1.16
C LEU A 40 3.17 -14.69 2.53
N GLN A 41 3.87 -13.86 3.31
CA GLN A 41 3.37 -13.37 4.59
C GLN A 41 2.07 -12.58 4.43
N ALA A 42 1.98 -11.74 3.41
CA ALA A 42 0.78 -10.94 3.10
C ALA A 42 -0.38 -11.84 2.65
N GLU A 43 -0.12 -12.80 1.74
CA GLU A 43 -1.10 -13.76 1.23
C GLU A 43 -1.72 -14.61 2.34
N LEU A 44 -0.91 -15.02 3.31
CA LEU A 44 -1.36 -15.76 4.48
C LEU A 44 -2.09 -14.89 5.52
N GLY A 45 -2.19 -13.58 5.31
CA GLY A 45 -2.82 -12.65 6.26
C GLY A 45 -2.11 -12.55 7.60
N ILE A 46 -0.82 -12.94 7.68
CA ILE A 46 -0.07 -12.97 8.93
C ILE A 46 0.59 -11.63 9.19
N THR A 47 0.03 -10.82 10.07
CA THR A 47 0.55 -9.50 10.44
C THR A 47 1.84 -9.57 11.26
N SER A 48 1.97 -10.57 12.12
CA SER A 48 3.15 -10.74 12.99
C SER A 48 4.29 -11.45 12.28
N GLN A 49 5.39 -10.74 12.03
CA GLN A 49 6.61 -11.33 11.45
C GLN A 49 7.20 -12.44 12.32
N ARG A 50 7.06 -12.37 13.66
CA ARG A 50 7.48 -13.43 14.58
C ARG A 50 6.66 -14.70 14.35
N HIS A 51 5.35 -14.57 14.23
CA HIS A 51 4.47 -15.71 13.95
C HIS A 51 4.77 -16.29 12.55
N PHE A 52 4.88 -15.43 11.53
CA PHE A 52 5.24 -15.89 10.18
C PHE A 52 6.51 -16.74 10.19
N TYR A 53 7.57 -16.27 10.86
CA TYR A 53 8.83 -17.01 10.97
C TYR A 53 8.72 -18.34 11.70
N SER A 54 7.82 -18.47 12.69
CA SER A 54 7.62 -19.72 13.40
C SER A 54 7.01 -20.82 12.53
N ILE A 55 6.36 -20.44 11.42
CA ILE A 55 5.73 -21.40 10.49
C ILE A 55 6.44 -21.48 9.13
N CYS A 56 7.43 -20.65 8.86
CA CYS A 56 8.16 -20.64 7.57
C CYS A 56 8.77 -22.00 7.22
N HIS A 57 9.16 -22.81 8.21
CA HIS A 57 9.71 -24.15 8.00
C HIS A 57 8.70 -25.14 7.38
N LEU A 58 7.39 -24.83 7.41
CA LEU A 58 6.35 -25.62 6.77
C LEU A 58 6.26 -25.41 5.26
N PHE A 59 6.93 -24.36 4.75
CA PHE A 59 6.92 -24.00 3.34
C PHE A 59 8.29 -24.28 2.70
N PRO A 60 8.35 -24.59 1.40
CA PRO A 60 9.60 -24.76 0.67
C PRO A 60 10.28 -23.41 0.39
N CYS A 61 10.58 -22.67 1.46
CA CYS A 61 11.11 -21.30 1.35
C CYS A 61 12.62 -21.25 1.12
N GLY A 62 13.31 -22.39 1.03
CA GLY A 62 14.77 -22.45 0.91
C GLY A 62 15.48 -21.95 2.17
N GLN A 63 16.64 -21.33 1.98
CA GLN A 63 17.42 -20.81 3.10
C GLN A 63 16.79 -19.54 3.66
N LEU A 64 16.50 -19.53 4.96
CA LEU A 64 15.95 -18.37 5.67
C LEU A 64 17.08 -17.55 6.34
N LEU A 65 16.90 -16.24 6.36
CA LEU A 65 17.70 -15.35 7.20
C LEU A 65 17.24 -15.44 8.66
N GLU A 66 18.11 -15.01 9.57
CA GLU A 66 17.66 -14.69 10.93
C GLU A 66 16.61 -13.55 10.86
N ARG A 67 15.57 -13.62 11.72
CA ARG A 67 14.39 -12.74 11.66
C ARG A 67 14.74 -11.24 11.67
N SER A 68 15.71 -10.81 12.46
CA SER A 68 16.10 -9.40 12.52
C SER A 68 16.77 -8.93 11.21
N ARG A 69 17.55 -9.80 10.57
CA ARG A 69 18.14 -9.54 9.26
C ARG A 69 17.08 -9.50 8.16
N PHE A 70 16.12 -10.41 8.21
CA PHE A 70 14.98 -10.38 7.30
C PHE A 70 14.20 -9.06 7.43
N ASN A 71 13.83 -8.65 8.64
CA ASN A 71 13.12 -7.39 8.89
C ASN A 71 13.88 -6.17 8.32
N ARG A 72 15.19 -6.12 8.51
CA ARG A 72 16.01 -5.02 7.98
C ARG A 72 16.02 -5.01 6.45
N ARG A 73 16.23 -6.18 5.82
CA ARG A 73 16.24 -6.29 4.36
C ARG A 73 14.86 -6.05 3.75
N SER A 74 13.78 -6.52 4.39
CA SER A 74 12.42 -6.25 3.97
C SER A 74 12.13 -4.75 3.88
N LYS A 75 12.54 -3.99 4.91
CA LYS A 75 12.41 -2.52 4.90
C LYS A 75 13.20 -1.85 3.76
N GLN A 76 14.37 -2.40 3.43
CA GLN A 76 15.18 -1.89 2.32
C GLN A 76 14.57 -2.19 0.94
N LEU A 77 13.67 -3.16 0.84
CA LEU A 77 13.03 -3.58 -0.42
C LEU A 77 11.60 -3.04 -0.58
N ILE A 78 11.07 -2.29 0.39
CA ILE A 78 9.68 -1.83 0.34
C ILE A 78 9.41 -0.93 -0.87
N TRP A 79 10.38 -0.09 -1.26
CA TRP A 79 10.28 0.75 -2.45
C TRP A 79 10.16 -0.09 -3.73
N LEU A 80 10.82 -1.25 -3.79
CA LEU A 80 10.74 -2.16 -4.93
C LEU A 80 9.35 -2.83 -5.01
N VAL A 81 8.73 -3.14 -3.87
CA VAL A 81 7.33 -3.60 -3.84
C VAL A 81 6.40 -2.54 -4.43
N GLN A 82 6.63 -1.25 -4.13
CA GLN A 82 5.86 -0.15 -4.72
C GLN A 82 6.08 -0.04 -6.24
N LEU A 83 7.33 -0.17 -6.68
CA LEU A 83 7.67 -0.15 -8.10
C LEU A 83 6.95 -1.29 -8.85
N ILE A 84 7.00 -2.51 -8.29
CA ILE A 84 6.33 -3.69 -8.85
C ILE A 84 4.82 -3.46 -8.91
N ARG A 85 4.21 -2.95 -7.83
CA ARG A 85 2.78 -2.63 -7.79
C ARG A 85 2.41 -1.65 -8.91
N LYS A 86 3.19 -0.58 -9.09
CA LYS A 86 2.96 0.41 -10.15
C LYS A 86 3.08 -0.23 -11.53
N ALA A 87 4.11 -1.03 -11.77
CA ALA A 87 4.30 -1.75 -13.03
C ALA A 87 3.13 -2.71 -13.33
N MET A 88 2.65 -3.43 -12.32
CA MET A 88 1.45 -4.28 -12.46
C MET A 88 0.21 -3.47 -12.81
N SER A 89 0.00 -2.32 -12.16
CA SER A 89 -1.11 -1.43 -12.46
C SER A 89 -1.06 -0.90 -13.91
N ASP A 90 0.13 -0.61 -14.42
CA ASP A 90 0.32 -0.12 -15.80
C ASP A 90 0.06 -1.20 -16.87
N MET A 91 0.15 -2.48 -16.52
CA MET A 91 -0.12 -3.63 -17.39
C MET A 91 -1.59 -4.00 -17.49
N LEU A 92 -2.43 -3.47 -16.58
CA LEU A 92 -3.84 -3.82 -16.55
C LEU A 92 -4.63 -3.23 -17.72
N PRO A 93 -5.70 -3.91 -18.16
CA PRO A 93 -6.62 -3.33 -19.13
C PRO A 93 -7.13 -1.98 -18.63
N SER A 94 -7.21 -1.02 -19.54
CA SER A 94 -7.70 0.32 -19.21
C SER A 94 -9.22 0.29 -19.02
N ASP A 95 -9.67 -0.02 -17.80
CA ASP A 95 -11.04 0.28 -17.41
C ASP A 95 -11.22 1.81 -17.41
N ARG A 96 -12.40 2.28 -17.82
CA ARG A 96 -12.72 3.72 -17.78
C ARG A 96 -13.08 4.21 -16.38
N VAL A 97 -13.34 3.28 -15.47
CA VAL A 97 -13.88 3.55 -14.13
C VAL A 97 -12.88 3.18 -13.06
N ALA A 98 -12.68 4.08 -12.12
CA ALA A 98 -11.98 3.80 -10.86
C ALA A 98 -12.90 4.13 -9.67
N ILE A 99 -12.62 3.53 -8.54
CA ILE A 99 -13.32 3.74 -7.28
C ILE A 99 -12.34 4.38 -6.31
N ILE A 100 -12.77 5.48 -5.67
CA ILE A 100 -12.03 6.13 -4.59
C ILE A 100 -12.74 5.87 -3.27
N ASP A 101 -11.99 5.42 -2.27
CA ASP A 101 -12.51 5.17 -0.93
C ASP A 101 -11.41 5.36 0.12
N SER A 102 -11.81 5.51 1.38
CA SER A 102 -10.88 5.62 2.50
C SER A 102 -11.27 4.71 3.66
N PHE A 103 -10.28 4.20 4.37
CA PHE A 103 -10.52 3.39 5.56
C PHE A 103 -9.56 3.75 6.70
N PRO A 104 -10.00 3.60 7.96
CA PRO A 104 -9.18 3.90 9.12
C PRO A 104 -8.08 2.87 9.32
N LEU A 105 -6.91 3.35 9.73
CA LEU A 105 -5.78 2.55 10.20
C LEU A 105 -5.47 2.93 11.66
N PRO A 106 -6.22 2.39 12.65
CA PRO A 106 -6.04 2.72 14.05
C PRO A 106 -4.74 2.14 14.60
N LEU A 107 -4.02 2.93 15.39
CA LEU A 107 -2.76 2.53 16.03
C LEU A 107 -2.96 1.96 17.45
N CYS A 108 -4.12 2.19 18.04
CA CYS A 108 -4.45 1.70 19.36
C CYS A 108 -5.97 1.53 19.54
N GLN A 109 -6.36 0.93 20.65
CA GLN A 109 -7.76 0.88 21.06
C GLN A 109 -8.27 2.29 21.44
N PRO A 110 -9.54 2.64 21.16
CA PRO A 110 -10.11 3.98 21.34
C PRO A 110 -9.90 4.56 22.74
N VAL A 111 -9.98 3.73 23.78
CA VAL A 111 -9.75 4.13 25.19
C VAL A 111 -8.34 4.72 25.42
N ARG A 112 -7.39 4.46 24.53
CA ARG A 112 -6.01 4.93 24.62
C ARG A 112 -5.69 6.14 23.74
N ASN A 113 -6.64 6.65 22.95
CA ASN A 113 -6.40 7.70 21.95
C ASN A 113 -5.62 8.91 22.50
N HIS A 114 -5.94 9.36 23.72
CA HIS A 114 -5.31 10.54 24.34
C HIS A 114 -3.98 10.26 25.07
N ARG A 115 -3.57 8.99 25.20
CA ARG A 115 -2.36 8.59 25.96
C ARG A 115 -1.28 8.02 25.04
N VAL A 116 -1.58 7.79 23.79
CA VAL A 116 -0.66 7.18 22.83
C VAL A 116 0.37 8.19 22.35
N THR A 117 1.64 7.77 22.32
CA THR A 117 2.76 8.57 21.83
C THR A 117 3.38 8.01 20.57
N ILE A 118 2.89 6.85 20.07
CA ILE A 118 3.36 6.22 18.84
C ILE A 118 3.03 7.13 17.65
N PHE A 119 4.02 7.44 16.82
CA PHE A 119 3.89 8.37 15.68
C PHE A 119 3.37 9.76 16.07
N LYS A 120 3.73 10.25 17.27
CA LYS A 120 3.38 11.60 17.72
C LYS A 120 3.83 12.64 16.69
N GLY A 121 2.91 13.53 16.29
CA GLY A 121 3.14 14.55 15.27
C GLY A 121 2.99 14.06 13.83
N LEU A 122 2.83 12.75 13.60
CA LEU A 122 2.55 12.16 12.29
C LEU A 122 1.14 11.55 12.23
N ALA A 123 0.69 10.91 13.30
CA ALA A 123 -0.67 10.40 13.43
C ALA A 123 -1.55 11.39 14.20
N ASP A 124 -2.87 11.29 14.00
CA ASP A 124 -3.83 12.18 14.64
C ASP A 124 -5.13 11.44 14.96
N ILE A 125 -6.07 12.13 15.63
CA ILE A 125 -7.40 11.62 15.95
C ILE A 125 -8.34 11.95 14.80
N GLY A 126 -9.00 10.93 14.26
CA GLY A 126 -10.04 11.04 13.25
C GLY A 126 -11.32 10.34 13.68
N TYR A 127 -12.40 10.61 12.94
CA TYR A 127 -13.70 10.01 13.18
C TYR A 127 -14.05 9.02 12.06
N ASN A 128 -14.46 7.81 12.45
CA ASN A 128 -15.01 6.83 11.52
C ASN A 128 -16.54 6.90 11.58
N ALA A 129 -17.17 7.43 10.53
CA ALA A 129 -18.61 7.62 10.46
C ALA A 129 -19.36 6.29 10.47
N SER A 130 -18.90 5.27 9.75
CA SER A 130 -19.57 3.97 9.66
C SER A 130 -19.63 3.22 10.99
N LYS A 131 -18.62 3.42 11.86
CA LYS A 131 -18.54 2.78 13.18
C LYS A 131 -18.90 3.72 14.33
N HIS A 132 -19.22 4.99 14.04
CA HIS A 132 -19.48 6.04 15.03
C HIS A 132 -18.39 6.12 16.12
N LEU A 133 -17.09 6.05 15.71
CA LEU A 133 -15.98 5.88 16.64
C LEU A 133 -14.82 6.82 16.31
N TRP A 134 -14.29 7.49 17.35
CA TRP A 134 -13.04 8.23 17.28
C TRP A 134 -11.85 7.26 17.40
N PHE A 135 -10.84 7.42 16.56
CA PHE A 135 -9.62 6.61 16.62
C PHE A 135 -8.37 7.48 16.44
N TYR A 136 -7.29 7.07 17.07
CA TYR A 136 -5.97 7.66 16.85
C TYR A 136 -5.20 6.81 15.84
N GLY A 137 -4.69 7.44 14.79
CA GLY A 137 -3.92 6.73 13.78
C GLY A 137 -3.85 7.47 12.45
N PHE A 138 -3.94 6.69 11.40
CA PHE A 138 -3.91 7.14 10.01
C PHE A 138 -5.21 6.79 9.30
N LYS A 139 -5.41 7.41 8.15
CA LYS A 139 -6.43 7.04 7.17
C LYS A 139 -5.70 6.64 5.89
N VAL A 140 -6.13 5.56 5.28
CA VAL A 140 -5.63 5.11 3.97
C VAL A 140 -6.67 5.44 2.94
N HIS A 141 -6.30 6.28 1.98
CA HIS A 141 -7.12 6.61 0.81
C HIS A 141 -6.64 5.75 -0.34
N MET A 142 -7.54 5.11 -1.05
CA MET A 142 -7.22 4.21 -2.15
C MET A 142 -7.98 4.56 -3.41
N LEU A 143 -7.31 4.40 -4.53
CA LEU A 143 -7.91 4.40 -5.86
C LEU A 143 -7.77 3.00 -6.43
N VAL A 144 -8.88 2.36 -6.78
CA VAL A 144 -8.91 0.98 -7.27
C VAL A 144 -9.74 0.87 -8.54
N THR A 145 -9.45 -0.14 -9.37
CA THR A 145 -10.30 -0.49 -10.52
C THR A 145 -11.55 -1.22 -10.05
N LEU A 146 -12.55 -1.37 -10.93
CA LEU A 146 -13.73 -2.22 -10.67
C LEU A 146 -13.34 -3.69 -10.38
N SER A 147 -12.23 -4.15 -10.95
CA SER A 147 -11.67 -5.49 -10.70
C SER A 147 -10.87 -5.60 -9.39
N GLY A 148 -10.79 -4.52 -8.59
CA GLY A 148 -10.13 -4.51 -7.29
C GLY A 148 -8.61 -4.30 -7.33
N TYR A 149 -8.03 -3.91 -8.46
CA TYR A 149 -6.60 -3.59 -8.54
C TYR A 149 -6.32 -2.19 -7.98
N ILE A 150 -5.29 -2.07 -7.16
CA ILE A 150 -4.88 -0.80 -6.54
C ILE A 150 -4.09 0.01 -7.57
N LEU A 151 -4.68 1.11 -8.03
CA LEU A 151 -4.04 2.08 -8.92
C LEU A 151 -3.09 3.00 -8.14
N ASN A 152 -3.60 3.58 -7.05
CA ASN A 152 -2.83 4.45 -6.18
C ASN A 152 -3.33 4.38 -4.74
N TYR A 153 -2.51 4.83 -3.77
CA TYR A 153 -2.95 4.99 -2.39
C TYR A 153 -2.12 6.06 -1.68
N ILE A 154 -2.73 6.71 -0.71
CA ILE A 154 -2.11 7.73 0.15
C ILE A 154 -2.44 7.41 1.60
N VAL A 155 -1.47 7.59 2.48
CA VAL A 155 -1.66 7.45 3.93
C VAL A 155 -1.53 8.82 4.57
N THR A 156 -2.59 9.27 5.23
CA THR A 156 -2.64 10.57 5.91
C THR A 156 -2.88 10.41 7.41
N PRO A 157 -2.59 11.43 8.24
CA PRO A 157 -3.16 11.50 9.58
C PRO A 157 -4.67 11.34 9.55
N ALA A 158 -5.25 10.67 10.55
CA ALA A 158 -6.67 10.34 10.57
C ALA A 158 -7.62 11.56 10.53
N SER A 159 -7.14 12.75 10.92
CA SER A 159 -7.89 14.02 10.88
C SER A 159 -8.02 14.62 9.48
N VAL A 160 -7.25 14.16 8.50
CA VAL A 160 -7.30 14.72 7.13
C VAL A 160 -8.60 14.34 6.45
N HIS A 161 -9.26 15.36 5.89
CA HIS A 161 -10.50 15.18 5.14
C HIS A 161 -10.25 14.55 3.77
N ASP A 162 -11.11 13.65 3.33
CA ASP A 162 -10.94 12.82 2.12
C ASP A 162 -10.76 13.66 0.85
N ILE A 163 -11.48 14.77 0.73
CA ILE A 163 -11.39 15.69 -0.42
C ILE A 163 -9.98 16.24 -0.64
N LYS A 164 -9.19 16.45 0.42
CA LYS A 164 -7.87 17.10 0.32
C LYS A 164 -6.82 16.28 -0.42
N VAL A 165 -7.01 14.98 -0.53
CA VAL A 165 -6.04 14.05 -1.14
C VAL A 165 -6.42 13.61 -2.55
N VAL A 166 -7.59 14.02 -3.04
CA VAL A 166 -8.13 13.53 -4.32
C VAL A 166 -7.18 13.83 -5.48
N TYR A 167 -6.64 15.04 -5.56
CA TYR A 167 -5.74 15.44 -6.65
C TYR A 167 -4.46 14.59 -6.67
N GLU A 168 -3.82 14.42 -5.51
CA GLU A 168 -2.62 13.59 -5.37
C GLU A 168 -2.93 12.12 -5.66
N LEU A 169 -4.11 11.63 -5.24
CA LEU A 169 -4.53 10.25 -5.45
C LEU A 169 -4.82 9.96 -6.94
N LEU A 170 -5.30 10.96 -7.69
CA LEU A 170 -5.57 10.88 -9.13
C LEU A 170 -4.34 11.15 -9.99
N GLU A 171 -3.19 11.49 -9.41
CA GLU A 171 -1.98 11.76 -10.18
C GLU A 171 -1.59 10.54 -11.04
N GLY A 172 -1.54 10.74 -12.36
CA GLY A 172 -1.25 9.69 -13.33
C GLY A 172 -2.38 8.68 -13.55
N CYS A 173 -3.58 8.93 -13.01
CA CYS A 173 -4.77 8.11 -13.25
C CYS A 173 -5.21 8.23 -14.71
N LYS A 174 -5.44 7.08 -15.37
CA LYS A 174 -5.91 7.01 -16.77
C LYS A 174 -7.43 6.86 -16.87
N GLN A 175 -8.09 6.59 -15.75
CA GLN A 175 -9.54 6.40 -15.67
C GLN A 175 -10.24 7.75 -15.66
N SER A 176 -11.23 7.94 -16.55
CA SER A 176 -11.95 9.21 -16.64
C SER A 176 -13.19 9.30 -15.73
N VAL A 177 -13.70 8.18 -15.25
CA VAL A 177 -14.85 8.12 -14.36
C VAL A 177 -14.40 7.66 -12.98
N ILE A 178 -14.67 8.48 -11.96
CA ILE A 178 -14.30 8.19 -10.57
C ILE A 178 -15.57 8.03 -9.75
N LEU A 179 -15.77 6.88 -9.13
CA LEU A 179 -16.86 6.62 -8.20
C LEU A 179 -16.36 6.83 -6.77
N GLY A 180 -17.04 7.66 -6.00
CA GLY A 180 -16.73 7.92 -4.59
C GLY A 180 -17.95 7.83 -3.71
N ASP A 181 -17.75 7.75 -2.40
CA ASP A 181 -18.83 7.87 -1.44
C ASP A 181 -19.19 9.35 -1.17
N LEU A 182 -20.20 9.60 -0.33
CA LEU A 182 -20.63 10.94 0.06
C LEU A 182 -19.55 11.78 0.76
N GLY A 183 -18.47 11.15 1.26
CA GLY A 183 -17.33 11.85 1.85
C GLY A 183 -16.56 12.69 0.83
N TYR A 184 -16.73 12.40 -0.46
CA TYR A 184 -16.13 13.15 -1.57
C TYR A 184 -17.11 14.15 -2.22
N LEU A 185 -18.30 14.33 -1.66
CA LEU A 185 -19.30 15.25 -2.19
C LEU A 185 -18.85 16.70 -2.02
N SER A 186 -18.46 17.34 -3.13
CA SER A 186 -18.11 18.75 -3.22
C SER A 186 -18.37 19.25 -4.64
N SER A 187 -19.19 20.29 -4.76
CA SER A 187 -19.50 20.93 -6.06
C SER A 187 -18.26 21.60 -6.67
N GLU A 188 -17.36 22.13 -5.85
CA GLU A 188 -16.10 22.73 -6.27
C GLU A 188 -15.16 21.65 -6.81
N LEU A 189 -14.90 20.60 -6.02
CA LEU A 189 -14.08 19.47 -6.43
C LEU A 189 -14.56 18.86 -7.74
N LYS A 190 -15.89 18.67 -7.89
CA LYS A 190 -16.46 18.09 -9.10
C LYS A 190 -16.19 18.94 -10.34
N LYS A 191 -16.36 20.26 -10.24
CA LYS A 191 -16.06 21.20 -11.34
C LYS A 191 -14.58 21.19 -11.72
N ASP A 192 -13.70 21.21 -10.73
CA ASP A 192 -12.26 21.21 -10.97
C ASP A 192 -11.79 19.90 -11.61
N LEU A 193 -12.32 18.77 -11.19
CA LEU A 193 -12.02 17.46 -11.77
C LEU A 193 -12.55 17.35 -13.21
N GLU A 194 -13.74 17.90 -13.50
CA GLU A 194 -14.30 17.95 -14.86
C GLU A 194 -13.39 18.75 -15.80
N GLN A 195 -12.78 19.84 -15.35
CA GLN A 195 -11.81 20.62 -16.14
C GLN A 195 -10.54 19.81 -16.45
N GLN A 196 -10.18 18.87 -15.58
CA GLN A 196 -9.04 17.96 -15.75
C GLN A 196 -9.40 16.69 -16.53
N GLY A 197 -10.66 16.53 -16.96
CA GLY A 197 -11.13 15.38 -17.73
C GLY A 197 -11.62 14.20 -16.89
N TYR A 198 -11.81 14.40 -15.57
CA TYR A 198 -12.38 13.39 -14.67
C TYR A 198 -13.87 13.67 -14.39
N HIS A 199 -14.67 12.63 -14.37
CA HIS A 199 -16.08 12.67 -14.00
C HIS A 199 -16.27 11.99 -12.64
N LEU A 200 -16.42 12.79 -11.58
CA LEU A 200 -16.67 12.30 -10.22
C LEU A 200 -18.19 12.04 -10.00
N TRP A 201 -18.51 10.81 -9.64
CA TRP A 201 -19.85 10.36 -9.25
C TRP A 201 -19.85 9.99 -7.77
N THR A 202 -20.72 10.60 -6.98
CA THR A 202 -20.87 10.37 -5.52
C THR A 202 -22.33 10.10 -5.18
#